data_917e64015f046f64f7a8fc7fec515ad8
#
_entry.id   917e64015f046f64f7a8fc7fec515ad8
#
_cell.length_a   1.000
_cell.length_b   1.000
_cell.length_c   1.000
_cell.angle_alpha   90.00
_cell.angle_beta   90.00
_cell.angle_gamma   90.00
#
_symmetry.space_group_name_H-M   'P 1'
#
loop_
_entity.id
_entity.type
_entity.pdbx_description
1 polymer ?
#
loop_
_entity_poly.entity_id
_entity_poly.type
_entity_poly.pdbx_seq_one_letter_code
_entity_poly.pdbx_strand_id
1 'polypeptide(L)'
;MSLQTPTTKQISDNIIAQLEASLNQTIPPLYNSFFRVLSKALAGVFVLLYKYGGFTFLQMFVQTASMKETTVNGVKVVPLIEWGRLIGVGDPVAATSAELSTEITVEIQTGSLPSGTQLVNADNGVTYITIGAVQLDAPTVSAVVRAASDQAGGGGAGALGNLEVGAVLTFANPLANVGRGTTVTAQIVTGANAEATEVYRQRVIDRFQKRPQGGAYADYEIWGEEAAGIINVYPYTGAPGEVDLYSEATVASSGNPDGIPTTAQLQSVLDIVNLDAGGIATRRNANAWVNSYPITRTGFNVTVVGVAGVDDLASVQADITTALREYFASAAPFIVGLSVPPRLDQITNTRVSAAVEDITTAAGGTFTDTSFTLSAGGGQITNYILGEGEKAKATTVGFE
;
A
#
# COMPACT_ATOMS: atom_id res chain seq x y z
N MET A 1 -33.77 -4.09 -8.85
CA MET A 1 -34.61 -3.94 -7.64
C MET A 1 -33.74 -3.33 -6.55
N SER A 2 -34.13 -2.16 -6.04
CA SER A 2 -33.46 -1.57 -4.86
C SER A 2 -33.97 -2.30 -3.61
N LEU A 3 -33.11 -3.07 -2.96
CA LEU A 3 -33.40 -3.70 -1.66
C LEU A 3 -33.32 -2.62 -0.56
N GLN A 4 -34.35 -1.80 -0.47
CA GLN A 4 -34.47 -0.86 0.66
C GLN A 4 -35.07 -1.59 1.87
N THR A 5 -34.42 -1.45 3.02
CA THR A 5 -35.01 -1.95 4.28
C THR A 5 -36.29 -1.16 4.58
N PRO A 6 -37.43 -1.83 4.76
CA PRO A 6 -38.67 -1.12 5.06
C PRO A 6 -38.57 -0.39 6.39
N THR A 7 -39.19 0.77 6.48
CA THR A 7 -39.27 1.54 7.71
C THR A 7 -40.14 0.90 8.75
N THR A 8 -39.90 1.19 10.04
CA THR A 8 -40.76 0.69 11.14
C THR A 8 -42.24 1.01 10.92
N LYS A 9 -42.54 2.19 10.34
CA LYS A 9 -43.88 2.61 10.02
C LYS A 9 -44.53 1.70 8.96
N GLN A 10 -43.80 1.44 7.84
CA GLN A 10 -44.30 0.58 6.77
C GLN A 10 -44.60 -0.85 7.26
N ILE A 11 -43.71 -1.42 8.08
CA ILE A 11 -43.92 -2.74 8.64
C ILE A 11 -45.11 -2.74 9.61
N SER A 12 -45.21 -1.73 10.49
CA SER A 12 -46.33 -1.60 11.42
C SER A 12 -47.67 -1.48 10.68
N ASP A 13 -47.72 -0.63 9.63
CA ASP A 13 -48.93 -0.44 8.81
C ASP A 13 -49.30 -1.72 8.06
N ASN A 14 -48.35 -2.47 7.54
CA ASN A 14 -48.58 -3.78 6.91
C ASN A 14 -49.13 -4.81 7.92
N ILE A 15 -48.60 -4.87 9.15
CA ILE A 15 -49.08 -5.77 10.21
C ILE A 15 -50.52 -5.42 10.57
N ILE A 16 -50.83 -4.12 10.71
CA ILE A 16 -52.19 -3.67 11.01
C ILE A 16 -53.15 -4.07 9.87
N ALA A 17 -52.80 -3.81 8.63
CA ALA A 17 -53.60 -4.16 7.47
C ALA A 17 -53.87 -5.69 7.40
N GLN A 18 -52.89 -6.52 7.71
CA GLN A 18 -53.05 -7.97 7.77
C GLN A 18 -53.93 -8.42 8.93
N LEU A 19 -53.81 -7.77 10.10
CA LEU A 19 -54.67 -8.02 11.24
C LEU A 19 -56.13 -7.62 10.94
N GLU A 20 -56.36 -6.47 10.32
CA GLU A 20 -57.71 -6.02 9.89
C GLU A 20 -58.33 -6.98 8.88
N ALA A 21 -57.57 -7.44 7.92
CA ALA A 21 -58.03 -8.44 6.95
C ALA A 21 -58.37 -9.78 7.61
N SER A 22 -57.57 -10.24 8.58
CA SER A 22 -57.77 -11.51 9.26
C SER A 22 -58.94 -11.49 10.26
N LEU A 23 -59.14 -10.34 10.92
CA LEU A 23 -60.21 -10.15 11.89
C LEU A 23 -61.51 -9.72 11.21
N ASN A 24 -61.49 -9.36 9.95
CA ASN A 24 -62.61 -8.76 9.20
C ASN A 24 -63.22 -7.54 9.92
N GLN A 25 -62.39 -6.77 10.62
CA GLN A 25 -62.73 -5.59 11.40
C GLN A 25 -61.65 -4.53 11.32
N THR A 26 -62.05 -3.25 11.29
CA THR A 26 -61.13 -2.13 11.35
C THR A 26 -60.61 -1.91 12.77
N ILE A 27 -59.30 -1.78 12.91
CA ILE A 27 -58.64 -1.50 14.19
C ILE A 27 -58.77 -0.01 14.50
N PRO A 28 -59.34 0.37 15.67
CA PRO A 28 -59.53 1.76 16.03
C PRO A 28 -58.25 2.61 15.87
N PRO A 29 -58.33 3.85 15.37
CA PRO A 29 -57.15 4.71 15.13
C PRO A 29 -56.52 5.26 16.41
N LEU A 30 -56.97 4.83 17.58
CA LEU A 30 -56.44 5.26 18.86
C LEU A 30 -54.95 4.87 19.00
N TYR A 31 -54.11 5.83 19.33
CA TYR A 31 -52.65 5.66 19.40
C TYR A 31 -52.21 4.55 20.37
N ASN A 32 -52.94 4.34 21.45
CA ASN A 32 -52.67 3.36 22.51
C ASN A 32 -53.50 2.08 22.38
N SER A 33 -54.13 1.82 21.24
CA SER A 33 -54.84 0.56 21.09
C SER A 33 -53.86 -0.62 21.14
N PHE A 34 -54.21 -1.71 21.79
CA PHE A 34 -53.36 -2.89 21.98
C PHE A 34 -52.70 -3.36 20.66
N PHE A 35 -53.50 -3.50 19.61
CA PHE A 35 -52.97 -3.95 18.31
C PHE A 35 -51.98 -2.99 17.67
N ARG A 36 -52.14 -1.66 17.86
CA ARG A 36 -51.17 -0.67 17.34
C ARG A 36 -49.88 -0.65 18.12
N VAL A 37 -49.93 -0.84 19.43
CA VAL A 37 -48.70 -0.95 20.25
C VAL A 37 -47.98 -2.27 19.91
N LEU A 38 -48.69 -3.36 19.77
CA LEU A 38 -48.16 -4.67 19.40
C LEU A 38 -47.51 -4.63 18.00
N SER A 39 -48.21 -4.04 17.02
CA SER A 39 -47.66 -3.92 15.65
C SER A 39 -46.38 -3.09 15.61
N LYS A 40 -46.25 -1.99 16.39
CA LYS A 40 -45.05 -1.20 16.49
C LYS A 40 -43.89 -1.96 17.15
N ALA A 41 -44.20 -2.71 18.22
CA ALA A 41 -43.19 -3.53 18.90
C ALA A 41 -42.66 -4.62 17.96
N LEU A 42 -43.52 -5.35 17.27
CA LEU A 42 -43.14 -6.35 16.27
C LEU A 42 -42.37 -5.71 15.09
N ALA A 43 -42.84 -4.58 14.59
CA ALA A 43 -42.14 -3.86 13.50
C ALA A 43 -40.73 -3.47 13.90
N GLY A 44 -40.47 -3.09 15.16
CA GLY A 44 -39.14 -2.82 15.69
C GLY A 44 -38.22 -4.04 15.58
N VAL A 45 -38.72 -5.20 15.99
CA VAL A 45 -37.94 -6.48 15.88
C VAL A 45 -37.68 -6.85 14.42
N PHE A 46 -38.69 -6.75 13.55
CA PHE A 46 -38.51 -7.06 12.13
C PHE A 46 -37.54 -6.12 11.45
N VAL A 47 -37.50 -4.81 11.77
CA VAL A 47 -36.50 -3.87 11.23
C VAL A 47 -35.07 -4.30 11.60
N LEU A 48 -34.85 -4.77 12.84
CA LEU A 48 -33.54 -5.29 13.26
C LEU A 48 -33.21 -6.56 12.47
N LEU A 49 -34.14 -7.45 12.24
CA LEU A 49 -33.92 -8.63 11.41
C LEU A 49 -33.59 -8.29 9.96
N TYR A 50 -34.29 -7.33 9.35
CA TYR A 50 -33.96 -6.84 8.00
C TYR A 50 -32.56 -6.22 7.93
N LYS A 51 -32.19 -5.40 8.92
CA LYS A 51 -30.85 -4.81 9.00
C LYS A 51 -29.78 -5.88 9.15
N TYR A 52 -30.01 -6.87 9.99
CA TYR A 52 -29.10 -8.00 10.18
C TYR A 52 -28.95 -8.82 8.88
N GLY A 53 -30.07 -9.16 8.22
CA GLY A 53 -30.05 -9.84 6.93
C GLY A 53 -29.32 -9.04 5.85
N GLY A 54 -29.56 -7.73 5.78
CA GLY A 54 -28.83 -6.84 4.86
C GLY A 54 -27.33 -6.80 5.14
N PHE A 55 -26.93 -6.70 6.40
CA PHE A 55 -25.52 -6.77 6.79
C PHE A 55 -24.90 -8.11 6.38
N THR A 56 -25.56 -9.22 6.68
CA THR A 56 -25.07 -10.56 6.31
C THR A 56 -24.94 -10.71 4.80
N PHE A 57 -25.90 -10.19 4.03
CA PHE A 57 -25.85 -10.21 2.58
C PHE A 57 -24.61 -9.46 2.03
N LEU A 58 -24.28 -8.31 2.60
CA LEU A 58 -23.11 -7.53 2.20
C LEU A 58 -21.78 -8.28 2.47
N GLN A 59 -21.73 -9.18 3.47
CA GLN A 59 -20.54 -9.97 3.75
C GLN A 59 -20.29 -11.08 2.72
N MET A 60 -21.27 -11.39 1.86
CA MET A 60 -21.14 -12.40 0.81
C MET A 60 -20.28 -11.92 -0.38
N PHE A 61 -20.00 -10.65 -0.49
CA PHE A 61 -19.22 -10.07 -1.57
C PHE A 61 -17.94 -9.44 -1.05
N VAL A 62 -16.79 -9.75 -1.68
CA VAL A 62 -15.49 -9.20 -1.31
C VAL A 62 -15.50 -7.67 -1.28
N GLN A 63 -16.18 -7.05 -2.26
CA GLN A 63 -16.28 -5.59 -2.38
C GLN A 63 -16.93 -4.90 -1.18
N THR A 64 -17.83 -5.58 -0.46
CA THR A 64 -18.59 -5.02 0.66
C THR A 64 -18.33 -5.72 1.99
N ALA A 65 -17.51 -6.78 1.99
CA ALA A 65 -17.14 -7.51 3.20
C ALA A 65 -16.40 -6.60 4.19
N SER A 66 -16.75 -6.73 5.48
CA SER A 66 -16.23 -5.88 6.55
C SER A 66 -14.88 -6.39 7.08
N MET A 67 -13.98 -5.44 7.42
CA MET A 67 -12.77 -5.71 8.21
C MET A 67 -13.04 -5.70 9.73
N LYS A 68 -14.27 -5.37 10.14
CA LYS A 68 -14.61 -5.36 11.55
C LYS A 68 -14.83 -6.77 12.07
N GLU A 69 -14.16 -7.10 13.18
CA GLU A 69 -14.39 -8.36 13.89
C GLU A 69 -15.85 -8.46 14.33
N THR A 70 -16.48 -9.57 14.02
CA THR A 70 -17.85 -9.91 14.42
C THR A 70 -17.82 -11.24 15.15
N THR A 71 -18.44 -11.30 16.34
CA THR A 71 -18.54 -12.54 17.09
C THR A 71 -19.90 -13.17 16.85
N VAL A 72 -19.92 -14.39 16.32
CA VAL A 72 -21.13 -15.19 16.11
C VAL A 72 -20.98 -16.50 16.87
N ASN A 73 -21.87 -16.78 17.80
CA ASN A 73 -21.83 -17.99 18.65
C ASN A 73 -20.47 -18.24 19.33
N GLY A 74 -19.81 -17.17 19.76
CA GLY A 74 -18.48 -17.24 20.42
C GLY A 74 -17.29 -17.36 19.46
N VAL A 75 -17.52 -17.49 18.16
CA VAL A 75 -16.47 -17.51 17.14
C VAL A 75 -16.25 -16.09 16.61
N LYS A 76 -15.01 -15.63 16.65
CA LYS A 76 -14.58 -14.34 16.12
C LYS A 76 -14.27 -14.49 14.63
N VAL A 77 -14.90 -13.70 13.80
CA VAL A 77 -14.79 -13.73 12.35
C VAL A 77 -14.57 -12.31 11.84
N VAL A 78 -13.63 -12.15 10.92
CA VAL A 78 -13.45 -10.93 10.13
C VAL A 78 -13.74 -11.28 8.67
N PRO A 79 -14.92 -10.94 8.15
CA PRO A 79 -15.39 -11.46 6.85
C PRO A 79 -14.44 -11.28 5.69
N LEU A 80 -13.79 -10.11 5.57
CA LEU A 80 -12.85 -9.85 4.49
C LEU A 80 -11.57 -10.69 4.61
N ILE A 81 -11.09 -10.94 5.83
CA ILE A 81 -9.92 -11.80 6.06
C ILE A 81 -10.24 -13.25 5.70
N GLU A 82 -11.44 -13.73 6.04
CA GLU A 82 -11.85 -15.09 5.66
C GLU A 82 -11.92 -15.27 4.13
N TRP A 83 -12.36 -14.23 3.41
CA TRP A 83 -12.25 -14.23 1.95
C TRP A 83 -10.80 -14.33 1.46
N GLY A 84 -9.89 -13.54 2.06
CA GLY A 84 -8.47 -13.59 1.73
C GLY A 84 -7.83 -14.95 2.00
N ARG A 85 -8.14 -15.55 3.15
CA ARG A 85 -7.68 -16.90 3.51
C ARG A 85 -8.20 -17.97 2.56
N LEU A 86 -9.48 -17.89 2.18
CA LEU A 86 -10.11 -18.85 1.26
C LEU A 86 -9.41 -18.91 -0.11
N ILE A 87 -8.91 -17.77 -0.59
CA ILE A 87 -8.26 -17.69 -1.92
C ILE A 87 -6.72 -17.63 -1.84
N GLY A 88 -6.15 -17.82 -0.65
CA GLY A 88 -4.71 -17.90 -0.45
C GLY A 88 -3.96 -16.58 -0.48
N VAL A 89 -4.63 -15.46 -0.18
CA VAL A 89 -3.98 -14.14 0.00
C VAL A 89 -3.34 -14.01 1.38
N GLY A 90 -3.83 -14.77 2.36
CA GLY A 90 -3.39 -14.67 3.75
C GLY A 90 -3.98 -13.45 4.48
N ASP A 91 -3.40 -13.13 5.63
CA ASP A 91 -3.84 -12.02 6.47
C ASP A 91 -3.28 -10.68 5.96
N PRO A 92 -3.91 -9.55 6.30
CA PRO A 92 -3.37 -8.23 6.00
C PRO A 92 -2.03 -8.01 6.70
N VAL A 93 -1.14 -7.24 6.05
CA VAL A 93 0.17 -6.93 6.60
C VAL A 93 0.00 -6.08 7.86
N ALA A 94 0.59 -6.55 8.97
CA ALA A 94 0.56 -5.84 10.25
C ALA A 94 1.48 -4.61 10.23
N ALA A 95 1.18 -3.63 11.09
CA ALA A 95 2.08 -2.49 11.28
C ALA A 95 3.43 -2.96 11.86
N THR A 96 4.50 -2.33 11.39
CA THR A 96 5.86 -2.55 11.88
C THR A 96 6.30 -1.35 12.71
N SER A 97 6.82 -1.57 13.91
CA SER A 97 7.36 -0.50 14.75
C SER A 97 8.73 -0.06 14.26
N ALA A 98 8.99 1.24 14.30
CA ALA A 98 10.31 1.79 14.04
C ALA A 98 11.30 1.37 15.13
N GLU A 99 12.52 1.00 14.74
CA GLU A 99 13.65 0.81 15.66
C GLU A 99 14.76 1.79 15.32
N LEU A 100 15.24 2.48 16.33
CA LEU A 100 16.19 3.58 16.20
C LEU A 100 17.41 3.29 17.08
N SER A 101 18.59 3.64 16.60
CA SER A 101 19.78 3.76 17.41
C SER A 101 19.84 5.17 17.98
N THR A 102 20.10 5.28 19.27
CA THR A 102 20.19 6.56 19.95
C THR A 102 21.49 6.64 20.75
N GLU A 103 22.06 7.84 20.86
CA GLU A 103 23.23 8.12 21.65
C GLU A 103 22.83 8.81 22.95
N ILE A 104 23.16 8.19 24.09
CA ILE A 104 22.84 8.66 25.42
C ILE A 104 24.08 9.24 26.06
N THR A 105 24.03 10.46 26.56
CA THR A 105 25.09 11.07 27.34
C THR A 105 25.01 10.55 28.79
N VAL A 106 26.10 9.99 29.29
CA VAL A 106 26.23 9.44 30.64
C VAL A 106 26.91 10.45 31.56
N GLU A 107 26.24 10.87 32.62
CA GLU A 107 26.77 11.80 33.61
C GLU A 107 27.58 11.09 34.68
N ILE A 108 27.15 9.90 35.08
CA ILE A 108 27.86 9.05 36.07
C ILE A 108 28.02 7.66 35.44
N GLN A 109 29.28 7.30 35.16
CA GLN A 109 29.63 6.06 34.48
C GLN A 109 29.54 4.83 35.43
N THR A 110 28.36 4.59 35.97
CA THR A 110 28.07 3.44 36.87
C THR A 110 26.64 2.96 36.67
N GLY A 111 26.45 1.65 36.69
CA GLY A 111 25.15 1.02 36.58
C GLY A 111 24.74 0.69 35.16
N SER A 112 23.49 0.38 34.97
CA SER A 112 22.90 0.05 33.66
C SER A 112 21.54 0.66 33.50
N LEU A 113 21.23 1.04 32.27
CA LEU A 113 19.90 1.42 31.85
C LEU A 113 19.09 0.14 31.57
N PRO A 114 17.98 -0.11 32.28
CA PRO A 114 17.21 -1.33 32.08
C PRO A 114 16.47 -1.31 30.71
N SER A 115 16.23 -2.50 30.16
CA SER A 115 15.30 -2.70 29.05
C SER A 115 13.90 -2.23 29.45
N GLY A 116 13.16 -1.67 28.51
CA GLY A 116 11.82 -1.13 28.73
C GLY A 116 11.80 0.30 29.30
N THR A 117 12.98 0.96 29.40
CA THR A 117 13.05 2.37 29.80
C THR A 117 12.34 3.22 28.71
N GLN A 118 11.43 4.09 29.17
CA GLN A 118 10.59 4.89 28.29
C GLN A 118 11.24 6.22 27.93
N LEU A 119 11.19 6.54 26.65
CA LEU A 119 11.57 7.82 26.09
C LEU A 119 10.38 8.37 25.28
N VAL A 120 10.27 9.66 25.18
CA VAL A 120 9.21 10.34 24.43
C VAL A 120 9.84 11.34 23.47
N ASN A 121 9.36 11.34 22.23
CA ASN A 121 9.65 12.43 21.30
C ASN A 121 8.57 13.49 21.42
N ALA A 122 8.98 14.76 21.58
CA ALA A 122 8.06 15.86 21.78
C ALA A 122 7.29 16.26 20.50
N ASP A 123 7.89 16.02 19.33
CA ASP A 123 7.32 16.48 18.05
C ASP A 123 6.19 15.58 17.57
N ASN A 124 6.33 14.24 17.70
CA ASN A 124 5.31 13.29 17.27
C ASN A 124 4.50 12.67 18.42
N GLY A 125 4.89 12.92 19.68
CA GLY A 125 4.23 12.39 20.88
C GLY A 125 4.38 10.88 21.08
N VAL A 126 5.20 10.21 20.27
CA VAL A 126 5.40 8.76 20.34
C VAL A 126 6.30 8.39 21.51
N THR A 127 5.92 7.32 22.21
CA THR A 127 6.74 6.72 23.27
C THR A 127 7.61 5.62 22.68
N TYR A 128 8.90 5.66 22.99
CA TYR A 128 9.88 4.66 22.62
C TYR A 128 10.34 3.91 23.87
N ILE A 129 10.70 2.64 23.71
CA ILE A 129 11.21 1.80 24.79
C ILE A 129 12.56 1.21 24.41
N THR A 130 13.50 1.15 25.34
CA THR A 130 14.79 0.46 25.13
C THR A 130 14.55 -1.04 24.96
N ILE A 131 15.14 -1.65 23.92
CA ILE A 131 14.99 -3.09 23.64
C ILE A 131 15.86 -3.93 24.59
N GLY A 132 17.07 -3.46 24.91
CA GLY A 132 18.04 -4.14 25.76
C GLY A 132 18.49 -3.29 26.92
N ALA A 133 19.12 -3.93 27.89
CA ALA A 133 19.82 -3.22 28.95
C ALA A 133 21.14 -2.65 28.38
N VAL A 134 21.48 -1.40 28.74
CA VAL A 134 22.68 -0.70 28.28
C VAL A 134 23.56 -0.40 29.47
N GLN A 135 24.84 -0.80 29.42
CA GLN A 135 25.82 -0.50 30.47
C GLN A 135 26.26 0.95 30.35
N LEU A 136 26.34 1.65 31.48
CA LEU A 136 26.74 3.05 31.57
C LEU A 136 28.23 3.14 31.94
N ASP A 137 29.10 2.63 31.05
CA ASP A 137 30.56 2.49 31.31
C ASP A 137 31.41 3.48 30.52
N ALA A 138 30.78 4.28 29.63
CA ALA A 138 31.44 5.30 28.82
C ALA A 138 30.69 6.65 28.90
N PRO A 139 31.36 7.78 28.57
CA PRO A 139 30.72 9.10 28.56
C PRO A 139 29.51 9.22 27.64
N THR A 140 29.49 8.42 26.56
CA THR A 140 28.37 8.25 25.64
C THR A 140 28.17 6.75 25.38
N VAL A 141 26.92 6.30 25.36
CA VAL A 141 26.56 4.91 25.08
C VAL A 141 25.43 4.86 24.06
N SER A 142 25.49 3.84 23.20
CA SER A 142 24.45 3.61 22.22
C SER A 142 23.35 2.71 22.79
N ALA A 143 22.09 3.08 22.57
CA ALA A 143 20.93 2.28 22.92
C ALA A 143 20.03 2.08 21.70
N VAL A 144 19.47 0.87 21.56
CA VAL A 144 18.43 0.61 20.57
C VAL A 144 17.07 0.79 21.24
N VAL A 145 16.24 1.64 20.63
CA VAL A 145 14.89 1.92 21.10
C VAL A 145 13.88 1.53 20.04
N ARG A 146 12.72 1.07 20.47
CA ARG A 146 11.58 0.71 19.60
C ARG A 146 10.39 1.60 19.92
N ALA A 147 9.69 2.06 18.90
CA ALA A 147 8.41 2.72 19.07
C ALA A 147 7.40 1.74 19.70
N ALA A 148 6.70 2.13 20.74
CA ALA A 148 5.72 1.29 21.44
C ALA A 148 4.52 1.02 20.55
N SER A 149 4.06 -0.25 20.49
CA SER A 149 3.07 -0.72 19.50
C SER A 149 1.63 -0.78 20.01
N ASP A 150 1.39 -0.70 21.30
CA ASP A 150 0.10 -1.04 21.90
C ASP A 150 -0.58 0.12 22.62
N GLN A 151 -0.27 1.31 22.25
CA GLN A 151 -0.86 2.46 22.92
C GLN A 151 -2.35 2.56 22.62
N ALA A 152 -3.16 2.41 23.62
CA ALA A 152 -4.59 2.70 23.53
C ALA A 152 -4.78 4.17 23.12
N GLY A 153 -5.04 4.40 21.84
CA GLY A 153 -5.20 5.76 21.32
C GLY A 153 -4.24 6.16 20.20
N GLY A 154 -3.50 5.25 19.61
CA GLY A 154 -2.72 5.51 18.41
C GLY A 154 -1.21 5.41 18.59
N GLY A 155 -0.82 4.30 19.15
CA GLY A 155 0.54 4.02 19.53
C GLY A 155 1.61 4.14 18.47
N GLY A 156 2.83 4.00 18.86
CA GLY A 156 4.03 4.19 18.09
C GLY A 156 4.35 3.10 17.05
N ALA A 157 3.46 2.16 16.78
CA ALA A 157 3.61 1.26 15.64
C ALA A 157 3.23 1.96 14.35
N GLY A 158 4.02 1.74 13.31
CA GLY A 158 3.78 2.32 12.01
C GLY A 158 4.72 3.46 11.68
N ALA A 159 4.40 4.17 10.59
CA ALA A 159 5.24 5.26 10.06
C ALA A 159 5.42 6.44 11.02
N LEU A 160 4.49 6.63 11.95
CA LEU A 160 4.57 7.72 12.94
C LEU A 160 5.76 7.57 13.88
N GLY A 161 6.24 6.34 14.10
CA GLY A 161 7.41 6.05 14.92
C GLY A 161 8.74 6.36 14.24
N ASN A 162 8.77 6.70 12.96
CA ASN A 162 10.00 7.04 12.24
C ASN A 162 10.49 8.42 12.68
N LEU A 163 11.80 8.55 12.90
CA LEU A 163 12.47 9.81 13.21
C LEU A 163 13.71 9.95 12.35
N GLU A 164 14.00 11.18 12.00
CA GLU A 164 15.25 11.51 11.31
C GLU A 164 16.45 11.47 12.25
N VAL A 165 17.64 11.27 11.68
CA VAL A 165 18.90 11.37 12.41
C VAL A 165 19.05 12.79 12.97
N GLY A 166 19.39 12.90 14.24
CA GLY A 166 19.45 14.16 14.97
C GLY A 166 18.19 14.51 15.77
N ALA A 167 17.10 13.77 15.61
CA ALA A 167 15.90 13.97 16.44
C ALA A 167 16.21 13.67 17.92
N VAL A 168 15.57 14.40 18.82
CA VAL A 168 15.81 14.29 20.27
C VAL A 168 14.67 13.52 20.93
N LEU A 169 15.05 12.53 21.73
CA LEU A 169 14.15 11.81 22.64
C LEU A 169 14.47 12.21 24.08
N THR A 170 13.43 12.34 24.90
CA THR A 170 13.57 12.64 26.33
C THR A 170 13.10 11.48 27.17
N PHE A 171 13.84 11.16 28.26
CA PHE A 171 13.40 10.14 29.18
C PHE A 171 12.10 10.54 29.88
N ALA A 172 11.10 9.68 29.86
CA ALA A 172 9.80 9.92 30.49
C ALA A 172 9.98 10.11 32.04
N ASN A 173 10.91 9.38 32.62
CA ASN A 173 11.32 9.52 34.03
C ASN A 173 12.79 9.96 34.09
N PRO A 174 13.11 11.05 34.74
CA PRO A 174 14.50 11.47 34.95
C PRO A 174 15.32 10.40 35.61
N LEU A 175 16.51 10.11 35.07
CA LEU A 175 17.47 9.15 35.63
C LEU A 175 18.70 9.92 36.13
N ALA A 176 19.24 9.54 37.27
CA ALA A 176 20.32 10.28 37.92
C ALA A 176 21.69 10.18 37.22
N ASN A 177 21.90 9.13 36.41
CA ASN A 177 23.19 8.81 35.81
C ASN A 177 23.31 9.18 34.34
N VAL A 178 22.23 9.65 33.72
CA VAL A 178 22.18 9.95 32.29
C VAL A 178 21.58 11.33 32.04
N GLY A 179 22.00 11.98 30.98
CA GLY A 179 21.42 13.23 30.51
C GLY A 179 19.93 13.07 30.21
N ARG A 180 19.19 14.15 30.32
CA ARG A 180 17.73 14.15 30.16
C ARG A 180 17.25 13.78 28.76
N GLY A 181 18.06 14.02 27.74
CA GLY A 181 17.76 13.76 26.34
C GLY A 181 18.77 12.82 25.72
N THR A 182 18.35 12.17 24.67
CA THR A 182 19.21 11.34 23.79
C THR A 182 18.93 11.70 22.34
N THR A 183 19.92 11.53 21.47
CA THR A 183 19.86 11.90 20.06
C THR A 183 19.80 10.65 19.19
N VAL A 184 18.91 10.64 18.21
CA VAL A 184 18.82 9.56 17.21
C VAL A 184 20.05 9.62 16.28
N THR A 185 20.76 8.52 16.19
CA THR A 185 21.97 8.41 15.33
C THR A 185 21.72 7.62 14.06
N ALA A 186 20.78 6.67 14.08
CA ALA A 186 20.39 5.89 12.89
C ALA A 186 19.00 5.31 13.05
N GLN A 187 18.32 5.11 11.91
CA GLN A 187 17.13 4.29 11.84
C GLN A 187 17.52 2.86 11.45
N ILE A 188 17.22 1.89 12.32
CA ILE A 188 17.57 0.47 12.13
C ILE A 188 16.45 -0.24 11.39
N VAL A 189 15.19 -0.03 11.82
CA VAL A 189 13.99 -0.57 11.19
C VAL A 189 13.05 0.58 10.89
N THR A 190 12.62 0.67 9.63
CA THR A 190 11.59 1.63 9.24
C THR A 190 10.23 1.14 9.67
N GLY A 191 9.55 1.93 10.48
CA GLY A 191 8.16 1.69 10.85
C GLY A 191 7.23 1.85 9.64
N ALA A 192 6.31 0.92 9.48
CA ALA A 192 5.32 0.93 8.42
C ALA A 192 3.91 0.76 8.98
N ASN A 193 2.96 1.49 8.44
CA ASN A 193 1.56 1.37 8.84
C ASN A 193 1.00 0.00 8.46
N ALA A 194 -0.01 -0.46 9.20
CA ALA A 194 -0.77 -1.64 8.81
C ALA A 194 -1.37 -1.43 7.41
N GLU A 195 -1.48 -2.51 6.67
CA GLU A 195 -2.11 -2.51 5.35
C GLU A 195 -3.53 -1.92 5.44
N ALA A 196 -3.80 -0.88 4.63
CA ALA A 196 -5.12 -0.27 4.61
C ALA A 196 -6.18 -1.25 4.11
N THR A 197 -7.39 -1.18 4.68
CA THR A 197 -8.50 -2.09 4.34
C THR A 197 -8.75 -2.17 2.83
N GLU A 198 -8.72 -1.05 2.12
CA GLU A 198 -9.00 -1.04 0.68
C GLU A 198 -7.84 -1.60 -0.15
N VAL A 199 -6.60 -1.45 0.31
CA VAL A 199 -5.42 -2.08 -0.32
C VAL A 199 -5.52 -3.60 -0.16
N TYR A 200 -5.82 -4.10 1.05
CA TYR A 200 -6.04 -5.52 1.29
C TYR A 200 -7.22 -6.06 0.46
N ARG A 201 -8.34 -5.32 0.40
CA ARG A 201 -9.51 -5.67 -0.42
C ARG A 201 -9.14 -5.80 -1.89
N GLN A 202 -8.39 -4.84 -2.43
CA GLN A 202 -7.95 -4.88 -3.82
C GLN A 202 -7.06 -6.09 -4.09
N ARG A 203 -6.12 -6.40 -3.19
CA ARG A 203 -5.26 -7.59 -3.26
C ARG A 203 -6.08 -8.90 -3.29
N VAL A 204 -7.15 -8.97 -2.49
CA VAL A 204 -8.10 -10.11 -2.51
C VAL A 204 -8.85 -10.19 -3.85
N ILE A 205 -9.34 -9.05 -4.36
CA ILE A 205 -10.05 -8.98 -5.66
C ILE A 205 -9.10 -9.37 -6.80
N ASP A 206 -7.89 -8.83 -6.83
CA ASP A 206 -6.90 -9.12 -7.86
C ASP A 206 -6.56 -10.61 -7.88
N ARG A 207 -6.35 -11.22 -6.72
CA ARG A 207 -6.12 -12.67 -6.62
C ARG A 207 -7.31 -13.49 -7.12
N PHE A 208 -8.54 -13.00 -6.92
CA PHE A 208 -9.75 -13.65 -7.42
C PHE A 208 -9.86 -13.56 -8.95
N GLN A 209 -9.45 -12.42 -9.52
CA GLN A 209 -9.47 -12.15 -10.96
C GLN A 209 -8.30 -12.83 -11.68
N LYS A 210 -7.10 -12.73 -11.12
CA LYS A 210 -5.88 -13.35 -11.62
C LYS A 210 -5.74 -14.77 -11.04
N ARG A 211 -6.65 -15.68 -11.39
CA ARG A 211 -6.55 -17.07 -10.94
C ARG A 211 -5.34 -17.74 -11.56
N PRO A 212 -4.47 -18.41 -10.77
CA PRO A 212 -3.37 -19.18 -11.32
C PRO A 212 -3.90 -20.22 -12.31
N GLN A 213 -3.41 -20.15 -13.54
CA GLN A 213 -3.80 -21.08 -14.62
C GLN A 213 -2.74 -22.13 -14.90
N GLY A 214 -1.70 -22.18 -14.04
CA GLY A 214 -0.63 -23.14 -14.14
C GLY A 214 0.44 -22.75 -15.16
N GLY A 215 0.81 -21.46 -15.24
CA GLY A 215 1.91 -20.95 -16.06
C GLY A 215 1.50 -19.97 -17.15
N ALA A 216 0.41 -19.25 -16.98
CA ALA A 216 0.12 -18.04 -17.75
C ALA A 216 1.03 -16.88 -17.29
N TYR A 217 1.23 -15.87 -18.13
CA TYR A 217 2.04 -14.70 -17.78
C TYR A 217 1.62 -14.04 -16.45
N ALA A 218 0.31 -13.94 -16.21
CA ALA A 218 -0.22 -13.40 -14.95
C ALA A 218 0.20 -14.22 -13.71
N ASP A 219 0.41 -15.52 -13.87
CA ASP A 219 0.86 -16.37 -12.77
C ASP A 219 2.32 -16.05 -12.40
N TYR A 220 3.17 -15.91 -13.41
CA TYR A 220 4.58 -15.58 -13.22
C TYR A 220 4.77 -14.16 -12.65
N GLU A 221 3.94 -13.19 -13.08
CA GLU A 221 3.88 -11.84 -12.50
C GLU A 221 3.59 -11.93 -11.00
N ILE A 222 2.48 -12.58 -10.61
CA ILE A 222 2.05 -12.70 -9.21
C ILE A 222 3.10 -13.42 -8.36
N TRP A 223 3.63 -14.54 -8.84
CA TRP A 223 4.61 -15.31 -8.07
C TRP A 223 5.94 -14.57 -7.92
N GLY A 224 6.38 -13.89 -8.96
CA GLY A 224 7.62 -13.13 -8.91
C GLY A 224 7.54 -11.91 -8.00
N GLU A 225 6.38 -11.25 -7.94
CA GLU A 225 6.12 -10.12 -7.05
C GLU A 225 6.00 -10.51 -5.56
N GLU A 226 5.83 -11.80 -5.25
CA GLU A 226 5.91 -12.29 -3.86
C GLU A 226 7.35 -12.21 -3.30
N ALA A 227 8.37 -12.04 -4.15
CA ALA A 227 9.76 -11.94 -3.70
C ALA A 227 10.02 -10.62 -2.96
N ALA A 228 10.69 -10.72 -1.81
CA ALA A 228 10.93 -9.57 -0.95
C ALA A 228 11.70 -8.44 -1.67
N GLY A 229 11.11 -7.26 -1.69
CA GLY A 229 11.69 -6.06 -2.30
C GLY A 229 11.54 -5.96 -3.82
N ILE A 230 10.83 -6.88 -4.46
CA ILE A 230 10.41 -6.80 -5.86
C ILE A 230 9.06 -6.08 -5.92
N ILE A 231 8.90 -5.17 -6.87
CA ILE A 231 7.66 -4.38 -7.05
C ILE A 231 6.94 -4.71 -8.35
N ASN A 232 7.64 -5.11 -9.39
CA ASN A 232 7.06 -5.50 -10.66
C ASN A 232 7.87 -6.65 -11.28
N VAL A 233 7.16 -7.56 -11.94
CA VAL A 233 7.77 -8.62 -12.74
C VAL A 233 7.10 -8.65 -14.12
N TYR A 234 7.93 -8.65 -15.16
CA TYR A 234 7.50 -8.63 -16.55
C TYR A 234 7.85 -9.97 -17.21
N PRO A 235 6.88 -10.91 -17.33
CA PRO A 235 7.11 -12.21 -17.96
C PRO A 235 7.04 -12.14 -19.48
N TYR A 236 7.99 -12.80 -20.14
CA TYR A 236 8.02 -12.98 -21.59
C TYR A 236 8.28 -14.44 -21.95
N THR A 237 7.91 -14.84 -23.15
CA THR A 237 8.33 -16.13 -23.71
C THR A 237 9.75 -15.99 -24.25
N GLY A 238 10.68 -16.74 -23.69
CA GLY A 238 12.03 -16.86 -24.18
C GLY A 238 12.14 -17.89 -25.34
N ALA A 239 13.20 -18.69 -25.35
CA ALA A 239 13.30 -19.81 -26.27
C ALA A 239 12.19 -20.86 -26.03
N PRO A 240 11.94 -21.81 -26.94
CA PRO A 240 10.91 -22.81 -26.77
C PRO A 240 11.03 -23.56 -25.44
N GLY A 241 10.03 -23.43 -24.57
CA GLY A 241 10.01 -24.00 -23.22
C GLY A 241 10.61 -23.07 -22.15
N GLU A 242 11.01 -21.85 -22.50
CA GLU A 242 11.57 -20.86 -21.58
C GLU A 242 10.61 -19.73 -21.31
N VAL A 243 10.65 -19.22 -20.07
CA VAL A 243 9.96 -18.01 -19.63
C VAL A 243 11.01 -17.09 -19.01
N ASP A 244 11.11 -15.89 -19.55
CA ASP A 244 12.04 -14.86 -19.11
C ASP A 244 11.30 -13.85 -18.26
N LEU A 245 11.73 -13.68 -17.01
CA LEU A 245 11.16 -12.78 -16.02
C LEU A 245 12.09 -11.59 -15.82
N TYR A 246 11.65 -10.40 -16.21
CA TYR A 246 12.38 -9.16 -15.93
C TYR A 246 11.80 -8.53 -14.66
N SER A 247 12.63 -8.39 -13.64
CA SER A 247 12.21 -7.94 -12.31
C SER A 247 12.67 -6.51 -12.02
N GLU A 248 11.80 -5.73 -11.38
CA GLU A 248 12.06 -4.40 -10.85
C GLU A 248 11.98 -4.44 -9.32
N ALA A 249 12.99 -3.89 -8.63
CA ALA A 249 13.04 -3.83 -7.18
C ALA A 249 12.74 -2.42 -6.66
N THR A 250 12.39 -2.31 -5.38
CA THR A 250 12.37 -1.02 -4.71
C THR A 250 13.80 -0.46 -4.59
N VAL A 251 13.95 0.86 -4.68
CA VAL A 251 15.23 1.53 -4.45
C VAL A 251 15.78 1.20 -3.07
N ALA A 252 14.90 1.18 -2.06
CA ALA A 252 15.29 0.88 -0.67
C ALA A 252 15.85 -0.54 -0.48
N SER A 253 15.28 -1.54 -1.16
CA SER A 253 15.69 -2.94 -1.01
C SER A 253 16.90 -3.31 -1.86
N SER A 254 17.04 -2.72 -3.05
CA SER A 254 18.17 -2.98 -3.96
C SER A 254 19.38 -2.11 -3.69
N GLY A 255 19.21 -0.97 -3.01
CA GLY A 255 20.24 0.06 -2.87
C GLY A 255 20.62 0.73 -4.20
N ASN A 256 19.90 0.45 -5.28
CA ASN A 256 20.15 0.99 -6.61
C ASN A 256 19.09 2.07 -6.94
N PRO A 257 19.50 3.31 -7.27
CA PRO A 257 18.56 4.40 -7.56
C PRO A 257 17.63 4.13 -8.77
N ASP A 258 18.02 3.20 -9.63
CA ASP A 258 17.24 2.78 -10.79
C ASP A 258 16.31 1.59 -10.51
N GLY A 259 16.27 1.09 -9.26
CA GLY A 259 15.43 -0.06 -8.89
C GLY A 259 15.86 -1.37 -9.56
N ILE A 260 17.15 -1.50 -9.92
CA ILE A 260 17.71 -2.72 -10.50
C ILE A 260 17.93 -3.73 -9.37
N PRO A 261 17.31 -4.93 -9.45
CA PRO A 261 17.42 -5.95 -8.43
C PRO A 261 18.86 -6.45 -8.25
N THR A 262 19.18 -6.84 -7.03
CA THR A 262 20.42 -7.57 -6.72
C THR A 262 20.32 -9.03 -7.21
N THR A 263 21.48 -9.69 -7.35
CA THR A 263 21.52 -11.13 -7.69
C THR A 263 20.75 -12.00 -6.70
N ALA A 264 20.78 -11.63 -5.41
CA ALA A 264 20.03 -12.35 -4.37
C ALA A 264 18.51 -12.20 -4.55
N GLN A 265 18.03 -11.03 -4.96
CA GLN A 265 16.62 -10.79 -5.25
C GLN A 265 16.17 -11.55 -6.50
N LEU A 266 16.97 -11.57 -7.56
CA LEU A 266 16.70 -12.37 -8.76
C LEU A 266 16.63 -13.87 -8.44
N GLN A 267 17.51 -14.36 -7.58
CA GLN A 267 17.46 -15.74 -7.11
C GLN A 267 16.19 -16.01 -6.28
N SER A 268 15.79 -15.07 -5.42
CA SER A 268 14.55 -15.19 -4.65
C SER A 268 13.31 -15.28 -5.54
N VAL A 269 13.28 -14.51 -6.65
CA VAL A 269 12.21 -14.63 -7.66
C VAL A 269 12.18 -16.03 -8.25
N LEU A 270 13.33 -16.59 -8.64
CA LEU A 270 13.42 -17.96 -9.19
C LEU A 270 12.95 -19.00 -8.17
N ASP A 271 13.39 -18.89 -6.92
CA ASP A 271 13.02 -19.82 -5.86
C ASP A 271 11.50 -19.84 -5.62
N ILE A 272 10.88 -18.66 -5.55
CA ILE A 272 9.44 -18.52 -5.33
C ILE A 272 8.62 -18.99 -6.53
N VAL A 273 9.07 -18.75 -7.75
CA VAL A 273 8.40 -19.25 -8.97
C VAL A 273 8.53 -20.75 -9.12
N ASN A 274 9.66 -21.33 -8.73
CA ASN A 274 9.91 -22.78 -8.82
C ASN A 274 9.21 -23.55 -7.71
N LEU A 275 9.14 -22.99 -6.48
CA LEU A 275 8.63 -23.68 -5.30
C LEU A 275 7.56 -22.83 -4.61
N ASP A 276 6.55 -23.47 -4.07
CA ASP A 276 5.59 -22.80 -3.21
C ASP A 276 6.14 -22.57 -1.79
N ALA A 277 5.36 -21.92 -0.94
CA ALA A 277 5.75 -21.64 0.46
C ALA A 277 6.02 -22.92 1.29
N GLY A 278 5.57 -24.08 0.84
CA GLY A 278 5.84 -25.40 1.43
C GLY A 278 7.10 -26.07 0.86
N GLY A 279 7.81 -25.44 -0.07
CA GLY A 279 8.97 -26.01 -0.76
C GLY A 279 8.62 -27.06 -1.80
N ILE A 280 7.38 -27.09 -2.29
CA ILE A 280 6.90 -28.07 -3.27
C ILE A 280 6.76 -27.39 -4.64
N ALA A 281 7.15 -28.09 -5.71
CA ALA A 281 7.10 -27.58 -7.08
C ALA A 281 5.68 -27.66 -7.66
N THR A 282 4.78 -26.81 -7.18
CA THR A 282 3.36 -26.79 -7.56
C THR A 282 2.97 -25.59 -8.44
N ARG A 283 3.88 -24.64 -8.62
CA ARG A 283 3.56 -23.36 -9.29
C ARG A 283 3.70 -23.43 -10.80
N ARG A 284 4.90 -23.55 -11.31
CA ARG A 284 5.15 -23.54 -12.76
C ARG A 284 4.88 -24.90 -13.43
N ASN A 285 4.68 -24.91 -14.74
CA ASN A 285 4.64 -26.13 -15.51
C ASN A 285 5.97 -26.89 -15.44
N ALA A 286 5.92 -28.22 -15.37
CA ALA A 286 7.11 -29.06 -15.27
C ALA A 286 8.11 -28.86 -16.43
N ASN A 287 7.60 -28.51 -17.63
CA ASN A 287 8.40 -28.30 -18.83
C ASN A 287 8.87 -26.85 -19.03
N ALA A 288 8.45 -25.92 -18.17
CA ALA A 288 8.87 -24.53 -18.29
C ALA A 288 10.22 -24.31 -17.60
N TRP A 289 11.19 -23.82 -18.33
CA TRP A 289 12.45 -23.30 -17.78
C TRP A 289 12.27 -21.81 -17.51
N VAL A 290 12.59 -21.36 -16.32
CA VAL A 290 12.39 -19.97 -15.93
C VAL A 290 13.73 -19.31 -15.71
N ASN A 291 13.93 -18.16 -16.38
CA ASN A 291 15.08 -17.29 -16.21
C ASN A 291 14.65 -16.00 -15.51
N SER A 292 15.49 -15.45 -14.65
CA SER A 292 15.24 -14.16 -13.97
C SER A 292 16.32 -13.16 -14.35
N TYR A 293 15.89 -12.04 -14.90
CA TYR A 293 16.73 -10.95 -15.36
C TYR A 293 16.37 -9.64 -14.64
N PRO A 294 17.32 -8.73 -14.45
CA PRO A 294 16.99 -7.39 -14.01
C PRO A 294 16.35 -6.60 -15.16
N ILE A 295 15.52 -5.61 -14.82
CA ILE A 295 15.11 -4.60 -15.79
C ILE A 295 16.32 -3.81 -16.30
N THR A 296 16.17 -3.21 -17.48
CA THR A 296 17.11 -2.21 -18.01
C THR A 296 16.46 -0.82 -17.97
N ARG A 297 17.22 0.22 -17.62
CA ARG A 297 16.73 1.60 -17.61
C ARG A 297 17.22 2.37 -18.82
N THR A 298 16.28 2.74 -19.69
CA THR A 298 16.55 3.65 -20.81
C THR A 298 16.34 5.08 -20.37
N GLY A 299 17.40 5.86 -20.39
CA GLY A 299 17.39 7.27 -20.01
C GLY A 299 16.95 8.17 -21.16
N PHE A 300 16.16 9.19 -20.84
CA PHE A 300 15.72 10.24 -21.77
C PHE A 300 16.11 11.62 -21.24
N ASN A 301 16.61 12.46 -22.13
CA ASN A 301 16.82 13.88 -21.88
C ASN A 301 15.64 14.63 -22.50
N VAL A 302 14.96 15.44 -21.71
CA VAL A 302 13.79 16.22 -22.13
C VAL A 302 14.18 17.71 -22.13
N THR A 303 13.82 18.44 -23.17
CA THR A 303 13.92 19.88 -23.25
C THR A 303 12.53 20.49 -23.35
N VAL A 304 12.23 21.44 -22.47
CA VAL A 304 10.99 22.22 -22.46
C VAL A 304 11.33 23.65 -22.83
N VAL A 305 10.67 24.18 -23.85
CA VAL A 305 10.97 25.50 -24.42
C VAL A 305 9.86 26.48 -24.14
N GLY A 306 10.22 27.68 -23.71
CA GLY A 306 9.32 28.85 -23.68
C GLY A 306 8.27 28.78 -22.58
N VAL A 307 8.59 28.30 -21.39
CA VAL A 307 7.70 28.38 -20.22
C VAL A 307 7.57 29.85 -19.80
N ALA A 308 6.36 30.38 -19.84
CA ALA A 308 6.08 31.80 -19.59
C ALA A 308 4.70 32.01 -18.96
N GLY A 309 4.46 33.21 -18.44
CA GLY A 309 3.16 33.61 -17.85
C GLY A 309 2.89 33.08 -16.46
N VAL A 310 3.92 32.56 -15.76
CA VAL A 310 3.83 32.04 -14.39
C VAL A 310 4.43 33.00 -13.38
N ASP A 311 3.89 33.05 -12.17
CA ASP A 311 4.37 33.94 -11.09
C ASP A 311 5.71 33.50 -10.52
N ASP A 312 5.92 32.17 -10.36
CA ASP A 312 7.18 31.55 -9.87
C ASP A 312 7.67 30.51 -10.87
N LEU A 313 8.54 30.94 -11.77
CA LEU A 313 9.10 30.09 -12.80
C LEU A 313 9.93 28.93 -12.23
N ALA A 314 10.66 29.14 -11.15
CA ALA A 314 11.53 28.11 -10.56
C ALA A 314 10.70 26.99 -9.93
N SER A 315 9.60 27.32 -9.24
CA SER A 315 8.67 26.35 -8.68
C SER A 315 8.00 25.54 -9.80
N VAL A 316 7.49 26.19 -10.83
CA VAL A 316 6.83 25.51 -11.96
C VAL A 316 7.80 24.58 -12.73
N GLN A 317 9.06 25.00 -12.93
CA GLN A 317 10.08 24.13 -13.53
C GLN A 317 10.39 22.91 -12.67
N ALA A 318 10.40 23.05 -11.34
CA ALA A 318 10.58 21.92 -10.42
C ALA A 318 9.38 20.95 -10.49
N ASP A 319 8.15 21.46 -10.54
CA ASP A 319 6.93 20.68 -10.67
C ASP A 319 6.86 19.94 -12.01
N ILE A 320 7.22 20.61 -13.13
CA ILE A 320 7.35 19.97 -14.45
C ILE A 320 8.40 18.85 -14.40
N THR A 321 9.54 19.10 -13.77
CA THR A 321 10.60 18.09 -13.63
C THR A 321 10.09 16.87 -12.88
N THR A 322 9.32 17.07 -11.83
CA THR A 322 8.71 16.00 -11.03
C THR A 322 7.66 15.23 -11.85
N ALA A 323 6.74 15.93 -12.50
CA ALA A 323 5.71 15.32 -13.34
C ALA A 323 6.31 14.50 -14.50
N LEU A 324 7.36 15.00 -15.15
CA LEU A 324 8.07 14.26 -16.18
C LEU A 324 8.77 13.01 -15.63
N ARG A 325 9.40 13.08 -14.46
CA ARG A 325 9.99 11.90 -13.82
C ARG A 325 8.95 10.86 -13.49
N GLU A 326 7.81 11.26 -12.97
CA GLU A 326 6.67 10.36 -12.69
C GLU A 326 6.11 9.75 -13.97
N TYR A 327 5.94 10.55 -15.03
CA TYR A 327 5.50 10.06 -16.33
C TYR A 327 6.43 8.96 -16.87
N PHE A 328 7.75 9.20 -16.93
CA PHE A 328 8.70 8.20 -17.40
C PHE A 328 8.77 6.98 -16.47
N ALA A 329 8.67 7.16 -15.16
CA ALA A 329 8.64 6.05 -14.21
C ALA A 329 7.39 5.17 -14.36
N SER A 330 6.26 5.76 -14.73
CA SER A 330 5.00 5.04 -14.98
C SER A 330 5.00 4.22 -16.27
N ALA A 331 5.91 4.54 -17.21
CA ALA A 331 6.04 3.77 -18.45
C ALA A 331 6.50 2.33 -18.14
N ALA A 332 5.84 1.35 -18.75
CA ALA A 332 6.09 -0.07 -18.52
C ALA A 332 6.09 -0.83 -19.86
N PRO A 333 6.95 -1.84 -20.00
CA PRO A 333 7.01 -2.64 -21.22
C PRO A 333 5.70 -3.38 -21.47
N PHE A 334 5.36 -3.56 -22.74
CA PHE A 334 4.12 -4.21 -23.14
C PHE A 334 4.29 -5.72 -23.21
N ILE A 335 3.41 -6.44 -22.55
CA ILE A 335 3.38 -7.91 -22.56
C ILE A 335 2.12 -8.34 -23.30
N VAL A 336 2.31 -9.05 -24.41
CA VAL A 336 1.19 -9.55 -25.22
C VAL A 336 0.35 -10.54 -24.41
N GLY A 337 -0.94 -10.25 -24.29
CA GLY A 337 -1.87 -11.12 -23.54
C GLY A 337 -1.96 -10.83 -22.04
N LEU A 338 -1.10 -9.96 -21.48
CA LEU A 338 -1.16 -9.51 -20.07
C LEU A 338 -1.47 -8.01 -19.99
N SER A 339 -0.74 -7.18 -20.73
CA SER A 339 -0.96 -5.73 -20.70
C SER A 339 -2.25 -5.34 -21.40
N VAL A 340 -3.06 -4.50 -20.73
CA VAL A 340 -4.30 -3.96 -21.27
C VAL A 340 -4.10 -2.49 -21.70
N PRO A 341 -4.86 -1.98 -22.71
CA PRO A 341 -4.82 -0.57 -23.06
C PRO A 341 -5.17 0.35 -21.87
N PRO A 342 -4.58 1.55 -21.79
CA PRO A 342 -3.70 2.18 -22.77
C PRO A 342 -2.26 1.60 -22.77
N ARG A 343 -1.61 1.63 -23.97
CA ARG A 343 -0.20 1.20 -24.13
C ARG A 343 0.71 2.12 -23.32
N LEU A 344 1.33 1.61 -22.24
CA LEU A 344 2.26 2.35 -21.38
C LEU A 344 3.72 2.26 -21.87
N ASP A 345 3.99 1.36 -22.80
CA ASP A 345 5.31 1.16 -23.41
C ASP A 345 5.67 2.24 -24.46
N GLN A 346 4.70 3.06 -24.88
CA GLN A 346 4.88 4.06 -25.91
C GLN A 346 5.14 5.43 -25.30
N ILE A 347 6.37 5.91 -25.42
CA ILE A 347 6.77 7.26 -25.04
C ILE A 347 6.67 8.13 -26.26
N THR A 348 5.76 9.10 -26.27
CA THR A 348 5.52 10.01 -27.39
C THR A 348 5.67 11.46 -26.96
N ASN A 349 6.12 12.33 -27.90
CA ASN A 349 6.23 13.75 -27.60
C ASN A 349 4.90 14.37 -27.18
N THR A 350 3.78 13.90 -27.74
CA THR A 350 2.44 14.35 -27.36
C THR A 350 2.13 14.09 -25.88
N ARG A 351 2.52 12.93 -25.34
CA ARG A 351 2.31 12.62 -23.92
C ARG A 351 3.26 13.40 -23.01
N VAL A 352 4.49 13.61 -23.47
CA VAL A 352 5.47 14.48 -22.76
C VAL A 352 4.95 15.90 -22.70
N SER A 353 4.46 16.44 -23.84
CA SER A 353 3.84 17.78 -23.89
C SER A 353 2.61 17.88 -23.00
N ALA A 354 1.74 16.87 -22.97
CA ALA A 354 0.55 16.86 -22.12
C ALA A 354 0.93 16.93 -20.63
N ALA A 355 1.96 16.20 -20.19
CA ALA A 355 2.43 16.26 -18.82
C ALA A 355 2.98 17.63 -18.43
N VAL A 356 3.60 18.35 -19.37
CA VAL A 356 4.05 19.74 -19.17
C VAL A 356 2.86 20.71 -19.20
N GLU A 357 1.90 20.50 -20.10
CA GLU A 357 0.71 21.35 -20.23
C GLU A 357 -0.15 21.36 -18.98
N ASP A 358 -0.35 20.19 -18.37
CA ASP A 358 -1.14 20.06 -17.14
C ASP A 358 -0.56 20.94 -16.01
N ILE A 359 0.76 20.95 -15.83
CA ILE A 359 1.43 21.76 -14.80
C ILE A 359 1.43 23.25 -15.15
N THR A 360 1.80 23.59 -16.40
CA THR A 360 1.88 25.00 -16.82
C THR A 360 0.51 25.67 -16.81
N THR A 361 -0.53 24.98 -17.27
CA THR A 361 -1.92 25.47 -17.24
C THR A 361 -2.43 25.66 -15.82
N ALA A 362 -2.14 24.71 -14.92
CA ALA A 362 -2.50 24.81 -13.50
C ALA A 362 -1.85 26.04 -12.83
N ALA A 363 -0.64 26.41 -13.27
CA ALA A 363 0.06 27.62 -12.82
C ALA A 363 -0.35 28.91 -13.56
N GLY A 364 -1.32 28.85 -14.48
CA GLY A 364 -1.79 29.99 -15.28
C GLY A 364 -0.85 30.42 -16.40
N GLY A 365 0.17 29.60 -16.70
CA GLY A 365 1.19 29.88 -17.71
C GLY A 365 0.98 29.11 -19.01
N THR A 366 1.98 29.23 -19.89
CA THR A 366 2.06 28.56 -21.20
C THR A 366 3.47 28.05 -21.44
N PHE A 367 3.63 27.13 -22.39
CA PHE A 367 4.93 26.74 -22.94
C PHE A 367 4.85 26.67 -24.47
N THR A 368 5.99 26.63 -25.14
CA THR A 368 6.03 26.67 -26.60
C THR A 368 6.18 25.29 -27.22
N ASP A 369 7.12 24.49 -26.76
CA ASP A 369 7.42 23.16 -27.33
C ASP A 369 8.10 22.24 -26.31
N THR A 370 8.03 20.95 -26.60
CA THR A 370 8.80 19.93 -25.87
C THR A 370 9.54 19.03 -26.86
N SER A 371 10.70 18.58 -26.48
CA SER A 371 11.43 17.57 -27.23
C SER A 371 12.12 16.59 -26.31
N PHE A 372 12.41 15.38 -26.78
CA PHE A 372 13.21 14.43 -26.01
C PHE A 372 14.19 13.66 -26.91
N THR A 373 15.29 13.23 -26.29
CA THR A 373 16.36 12.44 -26.92
C THR A 373 16.73 11.29 -25.99
N LEU A 374 17.40 10.26 -26.51
CA LEU A 374 18.02 9.24 -25.65
C LEU A 374 19.21 9.85 -24.91
N SER A 375 19.38 9.50 -23.63
CA SER A 375 20.51 9.94 -22.82
C SER A 375 21.86 9.40 -23.33
N ALA A 376 21.83 8.25 -24.02
CA ALA A 376 23.00 7.67 -24.67
C ALA A 376 23.48 8.44 -25.92
N GLY A 377 22.75 9.48 -26.32
CA GLY A 377 23.03 10.30 -27.51
C GLY A 377 22.12 9.93 -28.68
N GLY A 378 21.99 10.84 -29.63
CA GLY A 378 21.14 10.69 -30.81
C GLY A 378 20.36 11.95 -31.13
N GLY A 379 19.62 11.93 -32.23
CA GLY A 379 18.72 13.02 -32.62
C GLY A 379 17.43 13.03 -31.80
N GLN A 380 16.63 14.07 -32.00
CA GLN A 380 15.31 14.19 -31.42
C GLN A 380 14.41 13.01 -31.82
N ILE A 381 13.68 12.48 -30.85
CA ILE A 381 12.79 11.35 -31.02
C ILE A 381 11.34 11.83 -30.85
N THR A 382 10.45 11.38 -31.71
CA THR A 382 9.02 11.68 -31.61
C THR A 382 8.21 10.56 -30.94
N ASN A 383 8.72 9.33 -31.04
CA ASN A 383 8.12 8.13 -30.46
C ASN A 383 9.21 7.13 -30.13
N TYR A 384 9.09 6.49 -28.97
CA TYR A 384 9.94 5.39 -28.53
C TYR A 384 9.06 4.29 -27.94
N ILE A 385 9.35 3.04 -28.30
CA ILE A 385 8.64 1.88 -27.78
C ILE A 385 9.61 1.09 -26.91
N LEU A 386 9.26 0.89 -25.65
CA LEU A 386 10.04 0.10 -24.71
C LEU A 386 10.07 -1.37 -25.14
N GLY A 387 11.25 -1.96 -25.11
CA GLY A 387 11.48 -3.37 -25.35
C GLY A 387 11.16 -4.23 -24.12
N GLU A 388 11.46 -5.54 -24.23
CA GLU A 388 11.27 -6.51 -23.16
C GLU A 388 12.13 -6.15 -21.93
N GLY A 389 11.50 -6.06 -20.76
CA GLY A 389 12.18 -5.69 -19.51
C GLY A 389 12.77 -4.27 -19.48
N GLU A 390 12.44 -3.43 -20.47
CA GLU A 390 12.94 -2.07 -20.56
C GLU A 390 12.01 -1.10 -19.82
N LYS A 391 12.59 -0.24 -18.99
CA LYS A 391 11.88 0.81 -18.24
C LYS A 391 12.48 2.16 -18.54
N ALA A 392 11.64 3.15 -18.71
CA ALA A 392 12.09 4.51 -18.97
C ALA A 392 12.50 5.26 -17.68
N LYS A 393 13.40 6.25 -17.83
CA LYS A 393 13.66 7.27 -16.82
C LYS A 393 13.98 8.62 -17.46
N ALA A 394 13.52 9.71 -16.87
CA ALA A 394 14.01 11.04 -17.20
C ALA A 394 15.41 11.22 -16.57
N THR A 395 16.44 11.39 -17.40
CA THR A 395 17.82 11.59 -16.96
C THR A 395 18.08 13.08 -16.70
N THR A 396 17.77 13.92 -17.67
CA THR A 396 17.84 15.38 -17.53
C THR A 396 16.55 16.01 -18.03
N VAL A 397 16.14 17.08 -17.37
CA VAL A 397 15.08 17.98 -17.84
C VAL A 397 15.69 19.37 -17.94
N GLY A 398 15.82 19.89 -19.17
CA GLY A 398 16.32 21.21 -19.48
C GLY A 398 15.20 22.19 -19.83
N PHE A 399 15.42 23.46 -19.59
CA PHE A 399 14.48 24.54 -19.91
C PHE A 399 15.19 25.58 -20.77
N GLU A 400 14.57 25.98 -21.87
CA GLU A 400 15.07 26.97 -22.84
C GLU A 400 14.06 28.09 -23.12
#